data_b5135ed1c7dca785d3b64e36f1976bef
#
_entry.id   b5135ed1c7dca785d3b64e36f1976bef
#
_cell.length_a   1.000
_cell.length_b   1.000
_cell.length_c   1.000
_cell.angle_alpha   90.00
_cell.angle_beta   90.00
_cell.angle_gamma   90.00
#
_symmetry.space_group_name_H-M   'P 1'
#
loop_
_entity.id
_entity.type
_entity.pdbx_description
1 polymer ?
#
loop_
_entity_poly.entity_id
_entity_poly.type
_entity_poly.pdbx_seq_one_letter_code
_entity_poly.pdbx_strand_id
1 'polypeptide(L)'
;MAPARGDRSDSSDGASVRSGSCGRLVLRRRVLYWGEGAKTGSNLILANSDPAVLRLFAAWVRRYLDPEAEFVLSMHLHEGNDERAAQRYWRSATGLPDAPFTKTFIKPRGTGHRKNHLEHGVCRVAVRRSTNHRLRVMSWIDAIADAFGTLQAVG
;
A
#
# COMPACT_ATOMS: atom_id res chain seq x y z
N MET A 1 -29.50 35.39 55.88
CA MET A 1 -29.42 36.29 54.73
C MET A 1 -28.84 35.55 53.55
N ALA A 2 -29.57 35.53 52.49
CA ALA A 2 -29.60 34.56 51.39
C ALA A 2 -28.44 34.62 50.38
N PRO A 3 -28.54 33.81 49.31
CA PRO A 3 -27.51 32.91 48.82
C PRO A 3 -26.98 33.38 47.47
N ALA A 4 -25.82 32.86 47.06
CA ALA A 4 -25.33 33.01 45.70
C ALA A 4 -25.25 31.65 45.02
N ARG A 5 -25.90 31.57 43.91
CA ARG A 5 -26.02 30.43 43.01
C ARG A 5 -24.71 30.15 42.29
N GLY A 6 -24.27 28.89 42.32
CA GLY A 6 -23.22 28.40 41.47
C GLY A 6 -23.73 28.10 40.07
N ASP A 7 -22.96 28.53 39.12
CA ASP A 7 -23.14 28.28 37.71
C ASP A 7 -22.49 26.92 37.35
N ARG A 8 -23.28 26.06 36.74
CA ARG A 8 -22.81 24.80 36.15
C ARG A 8 -22.48 25.08 34.70
N SER A 9 -21.24 25.20 34.37
CA SER A 9 -20.81 25.10 32.97
C SER A 9 -20.57 23.67 32.59
N ASP A 10 -21.48 23.17 31.82
CA ASP A 10 -21.44 21.95 31.05
C ASP A 10 -20.31 22.01 30.03
N SER A 11 -19.35 21.10 30.13
CA SER A 11 -18.27 20.94 29.16
C SER A 11 -18.36 19.57 28.52
N SER A 12 -19.38 19.40 27.73
CA SER A 12 -19.48 18.27 26.80
C SER A 12 -19.21 18.76 25.38
N ASP A 13 -17.96 18.81 24.99
CA ASP A 13 -17.59 18.82 23.56
C ASP A 13 -16.10 18.40 23.41
N GLY A 14 -15.89 17.20 22.94
CA GLY A 14 -14.51 16.75 22.68
C GLY A 14 -14.33 15.37 22.08
N ALA A 15 -15.39 14.67 21.64
CA ALA A 15 -15.26 13.28 21.23
C ALA A 15 -15.77 12.94 19.82
N SER A 16 -15.87 13.88 18.88
CA SER A 16 -16.50 13.59 17.57
C SER A 16 -15.62 13.73 16.33
N VAL A 17 -14.32 14.03 16.41
CA VAL A 17 -13.53 14.37 15.20
C VAL A 17 -12.51 13.31 14.79
N ARG A 18 -12.35 12.21 15.52
CA ARG A 18 -11.31 11.21 15.20
C ARG A 18 -11.73 10.02 14.35
N SER A 19 -13.01 9.80 14.14
CA SER A 19 -13.51 8.64 13.38
C SER A 19 -13.44 8.81 11.85
N GLY A 20 -13.51 10.02 11.32
CA GLY A 20 -13.59 10.27 9.88
C GLY A 20 -12.27 10.17 9.11
N SER A 21 -11.13 10.43 9.75
CA SER A 21 -9.84 10.44 9.04
C SER A 21 -9.24 9.05 8.86
N CYS A 22 -9.45 8.16 9.81
CA CYS A 22 -8.97 6.78 9.72
C CYS A 22 -9.67 5.99 8.60
N GLY A 23 -10.99 6.14 8.45
CA GLY A 23 -11.77 5.47 7.40
C GLY A 23 -11.36 5.92 5.99
N ARG A 24 -11.13 7.22 5.78
CA ARG A 24 -10.69 7.76 4.49
C ARG A 24 -9.29 7.27 4.09
N LEU A 25 -8.39 7.12 5.04
CA LEU A 25 -7.03 6.65 4.80
C LEU A 25 -7.02 5.16 4.41
N VAL A 26 -7.84 4.36 5.04
CA VAL A 26 -8.02 2.93 4.74
C VAL A 26 -8.62 2.75 3.34
N LEU A 27 -9.63 3.53 2.98
CA LEU A 27 -10.29 3.46 1.67
C LEU A 27 -9.31 3.80 0.53
N ARG A 28 -8.56 4.91 0.64
CA ARG A 28 -7.59 5.33 -0.38
C ARG A 28 -6.54 4.26 -0.68
N ARG A 29 -6.08 3.54 0.34
CA ARG A 29 -5.04 2.50 0.21
C ARG A 29 -5.56 1.19 -0.40
N ARG A 30 -6.85 0.88 -0.18
CA ARG A 30 -7.52 -0.26 -0.84
C ARG A 30 -7.65 -0.02 -2.34
N VAL A 31 -8.00 1.20 -2.74
CA VAL A 31 -8.08 1.62 -4.15
C VAL A 31 -6.72 1.52 -4.84
N LEU A 32 -5.62 1.87 -4.14
CA LEU A 32 -4.27 1.71 -4.65
C LEU A 32 -3.96 0.23 -5.00
N TYR A 33 -4.27 -0.70 -4.10
CA TYR A 33 -4.06 -2.13 -4.37
C TYR A 33 -4.97 -2.64 -5.48
N TRP A 34 -6.17 -2.10 -5.62
CA TRP A 34 -7.07 -2.46 -6.71
C TRP A 34 -6.49 -2.09 -8.08
N GLY A 35 -5.85 -0.93 -8.21
CA GLY A 35 -5.21 -0.49 -9.45
C GLY A 35 -3.90 -1.22 -9.77
N GLU A 36 -3.02 -1.37 -8.77
CA GLU A 36 -1.62 -1.76 -8.95
C GLU A 36 -1.27 -3.15 -8.41
N GLY A 37 -2.16 -3.77 -7.61
CA GLY A 37 -1.92 -5.07 -6.99
C GLY A 37 -2.08 -6.23 -7.94
N ALA A 38 -1.33 -7.31 -7.67
CA ALA A 38 -1.48 -8.56 -8.41
C ALA A 38 -2.83 -9.22 -8.09
N LYS A 39 -3.67 -9.35 -9.10
CA LYS A 39 -5.02 -9.96 -8.98
C LYS A 39 -4.98 -11.49 -9.07
N THR A 40 -3.89 -12.02 -9.60
CA THR A 40 -3.64 -13.47 -9.73
C THR A 40 -2.52 -13.92 -8.81
N GLY A 41 -2.52 -15.20 -8.43
CA GLY A 41 -1.55 -15.77 -7.50
C GLY A 41 -2.06 -15.87 -6.06
N SER A 42 -1.26 -16.47 -5.18
CA SER A 42 -1.65 -16.78 -3.80
C SER A 42 -1.29 -15.69 -2.79
N ASN A 43 -0.29 -14.87 -3.07
CA ASN A 43 0.22 -13.87 -2.14
C ASN A 43 -0.25 -12.44 -2.46
N LEU A 44 -0.23 -11.60 -1.43
CA LEU A 44 -0.45 -10.17 -1.55
C LEU A 44 0.82 -9.52 -2.11
N ILE A 45 0.72 -8.91 -3.31
CA ILE A 45 1.87 -8.41 -4.06
C ILE A 45 1.54 -7.08 -4.69
N LEU A 46 2.48 -6.13 -4.63
CA LEU A 46 2.43 -4.87 -5.34
C LEU A 46 3.74 -4.64 -6.10
N ALA A 47 3.64 -4.22 -7.36
CA ALA A 47 4.78 -3.87 -8.19
C ALA A 47 4.65 -2.41 -8.65
N ASN A 48 5.70 -1.61 -8.46
CA ASN A 48 5.69 -0.22 -8.91
C ASN A 48 7.13 0.29 -9.12
N SER A 49 7.28 1.33 -9.95
CA SER A 49 8.53 2.07 -10.13
C SER A 49 8.67 3.23 -9.13
N ASP A 50 7.59 3.63 -8.46
CA ASP A 50 7.60 4.65 -7.43
C ASP A 50 7.80 4.02 -6.04
N PRO A 51 8.92 4.29 -5.36
CA PRO A 51 9.20 3.75 -4.04
C PRO A 51 8.22 4.23 -2.97
N ALA A 52 7.63 5.42 -3.12
CA ALA A 52 6.65 5.93 -2.16
C ALA A 52 5.39 5.07 -2.12
N VAL A 53 4.95 4.58 -3.27
CA VAL A 53 3.83 3.64 -3.40
C VAL A 53 4.12 2.33 -2.67
N LEU A 54 5.31 1.77 -2.86
CA LEU A 54 5.72 0.51 -2.22
C LEU A 54 5.92 0.67 -0.70
N ARG A 55 6.49 1.78 -0.26
CA ARG A 55 6.59 2.12 1.17
C ARG A 55 5.21 2.24 1.82
N LEU A 56 4.30 2.92 1.16
CA LEU A 56 2.92 3.06 1.62
C LEU A 56 2.22 1.70 1.73
N PHE A 57 2.43 0.82 0.77
CA PHE A 57 1.90 -0.54 0.78
C PHE A 57 2.44 -1.35 1.96
N ALA A 58 3.75 -1.36 2.19
CA ALA A 58 4.36 -2.06 3.31
C ALA A 58 3.84 -1.56 4.67
N ALA A 59 3.76 -0.24 4.85
CA ALA A 59 3.22 0.37 6.06
C ALA A 59 1.74 0.03 6.27
N TRP A 60 0.95 -0.01 5.19
CA TRP A 60 -0.46 -0.40 5.25
C TRP A 60 -0.64 -1.86 5.66
N VAL A 61 0.14 -2.78 5.09
CA VAL A 61 0.09 -4.20 5.45
C VAL A 61 0.36 -4.38 6.94
N ARG A 62 1.45 -3.80 7.45
CA ARG A 62 1.80 -3.88 8.87
C ARG A 62 0.74 -3.26 9.79
N ARG A 63 0.10 -2.20 9.35
CA ARG A 63 -0.88 -1.48 10.17
C ARG A 63 -2.24 -2.16 10.23
N TYR A 64 -2.69 -2.81 9.15
CA TYR A 64 -4.08 -3.23 9.02
C TYR A 64 -4.30 -4.72 8.74
N LEU A 65 -3.27 -5.43 8.33
CA LEU A 65 -3.36 -6.85 8.00
C LEU A 65 -2.55 -7.71 8.95
N ASP A 66 -1.26 -7.40 9.10
CA ASP A 66 -0.32 -8.20 9.87
C ASP A 66 0.87 -7.34 10.32
N PRO A 67 0.98 -6.99 11.63
CA PRO A 67 2.11 -6.24 12.16
C PRO A 67 3.47 -6.94 11.97
N GLU A 68 3.47 -8.27 11.96
CA GLU A 68 4.66 -9.12 11.83
C GLU A 68 4.90 -9.59 10.38
N ALA A 69 4.27 -8.91 9.40
CA ALA A 69 4.38 -9.29 8.00
C ALA A 69 5.83 -9.37 7.52
N GLU A 70 6.19 -10.51 6.94
CA GLU A 70 7.46 -10.74 6.28
C GLU A 70 7.37 -10.33 4.81
N PHE A 71 8.26 -9.44 4.38
CA PHE A 71 8.31 -8.97 3.00
C PHE A 71 9.47 -9.60 2.23
N VAL A 72 9.24 -9.79 0.95
CA VAL A 72 10.22 -10.28 -0.01
C VAL A 72 10.22 -9.35 -1.20
N LEU A 73 11.41 -8.99 -1.67
CA LEU A 73 11.60 -8.13 -2.81
C LEU A 73 12.01 -8.93 -4.05
N SER A 74 11.54 -8.52 -5.19
CA SER A 74 12.07 -8.90 -6.50
C SER A 74 12.03 -7.69 -7.42
N MET A 75 12.78 -7.70 -8.52
CA MET A 75 12.81 -6.53 -9.40
C MET A 75 12.94 -6.91 -10.87
N HIS A 76 12.50 -6.00 -11.72
CA HIS A 76 12.69 -6.02 -13.14
C HIS A 76 13.63 -4.89 -13.53
N LEU A 77 14.79 -5.24 -14.03
CA LEU A 77 15.81 -4.30 -14.52
C LEU A 77 15.91 -4.37 -16.03
N HIS A 78 16.48 -3.34 -16.63
CA HIS A 78 16.94 -3.38 -17.99
C HIS A 78 18.42 -3.79 -18.03
N GLU A 79 18.83 -4.40 -19.13
CA GLU A 79 20.23 -4.71 -19.39
C GLU A 79 21.07 -3.43 -19.28
N GLY A 80 22.17 -3.51 -18.52
CA GLY A 80 23.06 -2.38 -18.23
C GLY A 80 22.78 -1.64 -16.92
N ASN A 81 21.69 -1.95 -16.20
CA ASN A 81 21.48 -1.42 -14.85
C ASN A 81 22.37 -2.17 -13.84
N ASP A 82 22.89 -1.44 -12.85
CA ASP A 82 23.60 -2.07 -11.72
C ASP A 82 22.61 -2.69 -10.74
N GLU A 83 22.56 -4.02 -10.73
CA GLU A 83 21.68 -4.79 -9.87
C GLU A 83 21.92 -4.54 -8.38
N ARG A 84 23.19 -4.46 -7.96
CA ARG A 84 23.53 -4.23 -6.55
C ARG A 84 23.14 -2.83 -6.08
N ALA A 85 23.33 -1.84 -6.93
CA ALA A 85 22.91 -0.46 -6.66
C ALA A 85 21.37 -0.39 -6.57
N ALA A 86 20.65 -1.02 -7.48
CA ALA A 86 19.20 -1.10 -7.46
C ALA A 86 18.67 -1.81 -6.20
N GLN A 87 19.30 -2.90 -5.75
CA GLN A 87 18.93 -3.58 -4.50
C GLN A 87 19.11 -2.68 -3.28
N ARG A 88 20.23 -1.98 -3.17
CA ARG A 88 20.46 -1.02 -2.07
C ARG A 88 19.43 0.11 -2.07
N TYR A 89 19.19 0.68 -3.25
CA TYR A 89 18.18 1.70 -3.44
C TYR A 89 16.80 1.24 -2.97
N TRP A 90 16.32 0.11 -3.45
CA TRP A 90 14.97 -0.38 -3.13
C TRP A 90 14.80 -0.74 -1.65
N ARG A 91 15.79 -1.34 -0.98
CA ARG A 91 15.73 -1.58 0.46
C ARG A 91 15.57 -0.28 1.25
N SER A 92 16.37 0.71 0.94
CA SER A 92 16.30 2.03 1.59
C SER A 92 15.00 2.75 1.26
N ALA A 93 14.66 2.83 -0.01
CA ALA A 93 13.52 3.61 -0.49
C ALA A 93 12.15 3.04 -0.07
N THR A 94 12.02 1.71 0.07
CA THR A 94 10.79 1.07 0.56
C THR A 94 10.67 1.02 2.07
N GLY A 95 11.76 1.31 2.81
CA GLY A 95 11.80 1.15 4.27
C GLY A 95 11.79 -0.32 4.71
N LEU A 96 12.34 -1.21 3.88
CA LEU A 96 12.45 -2.66 4.12
C LEU A 96 13.92 -3.11 4.05
N PRO A 97 14.79 -2.65 4.98
CA PRO A 97 16.23 -2.88 4.91
C PRO A 97 16.59 -4.36 4.97
N ASP A 98 15.83 -5.15 5.72
CA ASP A 98 16.11 -6.56 5.98
C ASP A 98 15.38 -7.52 5.02
N ALA A 99 14.55 -6.97 4.09
CA ALA A 99 13.83 -7.80 3.16
C ALA A 99 14.75 -8.47 2.15
N PRO A 100 14.70 -9.81 2.02
CA PRO A 100 15.51 -10.53 1.04
C PRO A 100 15.03 -10.24 -0.38
N PHE A 101 15.99 -10.14 -1.32
CA PHE A 101 15.71 -10.23 -2.75
C PHE A 101 15.71 -11.69 -3.19
N THR A 102 14.67 -12.12 -3.89
CA THR A 102 14.54 -13.50 -4.37
C THR A 102 14.96 -13.64 -5.81
N LYS A 103 14.54 -12.73 -6.69
CA LYS A 103 14.83 -12.82 -8.12
C LYS A 103 14.89 -11.44 -8.76
N THR A 104 15.88 -11.26 -9.61
CA THR A 104 15.97 -10.14 -10.54
C THR A 104 15.67 -10.64 -11.95
N PHE A 105 14.74 -10.00 -12.62
CA PHE A 105 14.44 -10.25 -14.02
C PHE A 105 15.09 -9.16 -14.86
N ILE A 106 16.04 -9.54 -15.70
CA ILE A 106 16.71 -8.62 -16.61
C ILE A 106 16.02 -8.70 -17.97
N LYS A 107 15.47 -7.56 -18.41
CA LYS A 107 14.91 -7.42 -19.75
C LYS A 107 16.01 -7.03 -20.72
N PRO A 108 16.17 -7.76 -21.85
CA PRO A 108 17.10 -7.38 -22.90
C PRO A 108 16.83 -5.96 -23.41
N ARG A 109 17.86 -5.29 -23.84
CA ARG A 109 17.75 -3.98 -24.48
C ARG A 109 16.94 -4.12 -25.77
N GLY A 110 15.77 -3.50 -25.82
CA GLY A 110 14.99 -3.44 -27.06
C GLY A 110 15.60 -2.47 -28.07
N THR A 111 15.34 -2.69 -29.33
CA THR A 111 15.85 -1.87 -30.46
C THR A 111 15.16 -0.51 -30.60
N GLY A 112 14.20 -0.15 -29.75
CA GLY A 112 13.46 1.11 -29.81
C GLY A 112 14.07 2.19 -28.93
N HIS A 113 14.06 3.44 -29.38
CA HIS A 113 14.40 4.64 -28.62
C HIS A 113 13.35 4.89 -27.52
N ARG A 114 13.44 4.24 -26.38
CA ARG A 114 12.58 4.56 -25.22
C ARG A 114 13.25 5.63 -24.37
N LYS A 115 12.63 6.80 -24.30
CA LYS A 115 13.08 7.97 -23.53
C LYS A 115 13.06 7.76 -21.98
N ASN A 116 12.41 6.71 -21.48
CA ASN A 116 12.26 6.47 -20.04
C ASN A 116 13.06 5.24 -19.61
N HIS A 117 14.34 5.45 -19.38
CA HIS A 117 15.20 4.48 -18.74
C HIS A 117 15.03 4.61 -17.22
N LEU A 118 14.38 3.64 -16.60
CA LEU A 118 14.28 3.58 -15.15
C LEU A 118 15.60 3.05 -14.57
N GLU A 119 16.38 3.92 -13.95
CA GLU A 119 17.70 3.60 -13.40
C GLU A 119 17.67 2.40 -12.45
N HIS A 120 16.65 2.34 -11.61
CA HIS A 120 16.47 1.25 -10.64
C HIS A 120 15.37 0.25 -11.02
N GLY A 121 14.81 0.37 -12.23
CA GLY A 121 13.78 -0.52 -12.75
C GLY A 121 12.46 -0.43 -11.97
N VAL A 122 11.77 -1.57 -11.94
CA VAL A 122 10.50 -1.74 -11.20
C VAL A 122 10.72 -2.74 -10.08
N CYS A 123 10.36 -2.36 -8.86
CA CYS A 123 10.41 -3.25 -7.71
C CYS A 123 9.03 -3.88 -7.44
N ARG A 124 9.05 -5.11 -6.99
CA ARG A 124 7.90 -5.89 -6.57
C ARG A 124 8.07 -6.28 -5.11
N VAL A 125 7.13 -5.87 -4.28
CA VAL A 125 7.04 -6.21 -2.88
C VAL A 125 5.98 -7.29 -2.71
N ALA A 126 6.35 -8.44 -2.17
CA ALA A 126 5.45 -9.53 -1.86
C ALA A 126 5.42 -9.78 -0.36
N VAL A 127 4.24 -10.07 0.18
CA VAL A 127 4.05 -10.49 1.56
C VAL A 127 4.04 -12.01 1.61
N ARG A 128 4.90 -12.60 2.44
CA ARG A 128 4.95 -14.07 2.61
C ARG A 128 3.68 -14.60 3.24
N ARG A 129 3.28 -15.81 2.88
CA ARG A 129 2.15 -16.53 3.51
C ARG A 129 0.88 -15.70 3.64
N SER A 130 0.60 -14.86 2.66
CA SER A 130 -0.46 -13.84 2.72
C SER A 130 -1.73 -14.18 1.94
N THR A 131 -1.98 -15.44 1.64
CA THR A 131 -3.18 -15.88 0.90
C THR A 131 -4.48 -15.39 1.56
N ASN A 132 -4.61 -15.56 2.86
CA ASN A 132 -5.80 -15.11 3.61
C ASN A 132 -5.91 -13.57 3.62
N HIS A 133 -4.80 -12.87 3.75
CA HIS A 133 -4.78 -11.41 3.67
C HIS A 133 -5.18 -10.92 2.28
N ARG A 134 -4.70 -11.59 1.24
CA ARG A 134 -5.10 -11.28 -0.13
C ARG A 134 -6.60 -11.49 -0.33
N LEU A 135 -7.16 -12.62 0.08
CA LEU A 135 -8.59 -12.89 -0.01
C LEU A 135 -9.41 -11.83 0.72
N ARG A 136 -9.00 -11.45 1.93
CA ARG A 136 -9.64 -10.38 2.70
C ARG A 136 -9.59 -9.04 1.94
N VAL A 137 -8.47 -8.68 1.34
CA VAL A 137 -8.33 -7.44 0.56
C VAL A 137 -9.23 -7.48 -0.68
N MET A 138 -9.29 -8.61 -1.37
CA MET A 138 -10.18 -8.77 -2.53
C MET A 138 -11.66 -8.62 -2.13
N SER A 139 -12.10 -9.27 -1.06
CA SER A 139 -13.48 -9.10 -0.55
C SER A 139 -13.80 -7.65 -0.18
N TRP A 140 -12.83 -6.90 0.35
CA TRP A 140 -13.03 -5.48 0.61
C TRP A 140 -13.15 -4.64 -0.66
N ILE A 141 -12.41 -5.00 -1.71
CA ILE A 141 -12.49 -4.34 -3.02
C ILE A 141 -13.85 -4.59 -3.65
N ASP A 142 -14.32 -5.84 -3.63
CA ASP A 142 -15.62 -6.23 -4.16
C ASP A 142 -16.76 -5.47 -3.44
N ALA A 143 -16.75 -5.43 -2.10
CA ALA A 143 -17.71 -4.67 -1.32
C ALA A 143 -17.71 -3.15 -1.64
N ILE A 144 -16.55 -2.58 -1.94
CA ILE A 144 -16.43 -1.18 -2.37
C ILE A 144 -17.04 -1.01 -3.77
N ALA A 145 -16.72 -1.91 -4.71
CA ALA A 145 -17.25 -1.86 -6.07
C ALA A 145 -18.78 -1.96 -6.08
N ASP A 146 -19.35 -2.87 -5.29
CA ASP A 146 -20.79 -3.05 -5.13
C ASP A 146 -21.47 -1.79 -4.56
N ALA A 147 -20.87 -1.19 -3.53
CA ALA A 147 -21.37 0.05 -2.94
C ALA A 147 -21.39 1.22 -3.94
N PHE A 148 -20.37 1.34 -4.79
CA PHE A 148 -20.34 2.37 -5.85
C PHE A 148 -21.30 2.04 -6.99
N GLY A 149 -21.45 0.77 -7.37
CA GLY A 149 -22.42 0.33 -8.38
C GLY A 149 -23.85 0.64 -7.99
N THR A 150 -24.19 0.46 -6.72
CA THR A 150 -25.52 0.78 -6.18
C THR A 150 -25.81 2.29 -6.21
N LEU A 151 -24.79 3.14 -5.99
CA LEU A 151 -24.97 4.60 -6.02
C LEU A 151 -25.27 5.12 -7.44
N GLN A 152 -24.79 4.45 -8.48
CA GLN A 152 -25.08 4.82 -9.87
C GLN A 152 -26.48 4.38 -10.35
N ALA A 153 -27.08 3.38 -9.70
CA ALA A 153 -28.41 2.89 -10.06
C ALA A 153 -29.57 3.73 -9.49
N VAL A 154 -29.27 4.69 -8.60
CA VAL A 154 -30.27 5.54 -7.91
C VAL A 154 -30.32 6.97 -8.49
N GLY A 155 -29.49 7.29 -9.47
CA GLY A 155 -29.49 8.57 -10.20
C GLY A 155 -30.16 8.45 -11.55
#